data_b3539b2b87681412f9bd52d63f966a8f
#
_entry.id   b3539b2b87681412f9bd52d63f966a8f
#
_cell.length_a   1.000
_cell.length_b   1.000
_cell.length_c   1.000
_cell.angle_alpha   90.00
_cell.angle_beta   90.00
_cell.angle_gamma   90.00
#
_symmetry.space_group_name_H-M   'P 1'
#
loop_
_entity.id
_entity.type
_entity.pdbx_description
1 polymer ?
#
loop_
_entity_poly.entity_id
_entity_poly.type
_entity_poly.pdbx_seq_one_letter_code
_entity_poly.pdbx_strand_id
1 'polypeptide(L)'
;RKMCFEKEKLAEMGVDVNWLPDVCTEIEKLGTYRGRTVTTAIGDNQASFLGAAGDEENTLLVNMGTGGQISVLSGQYFAGDGIEARPSLSGKYLLAGASLCGGKAYALLEQFFRKIVKEATGQEQPLYKVMEKMARTGRDQNSERTESRKIKVETTFDGTRVNPEKSGSITQVYSENFTPEDFCYGVLKGMSTELYQMYMTIQKGTGIKIRRMIGSGNGLRKNPVLCEIIADMFKAELDLAECEEEAATGAAMSSSMYNYINSPR
;
A
#
# COMPACT_ATOMS: atom_id res chain seq x y z
N ARG A 1 -13.55 -20.69 4.17
CA ARG A 1 -12.43 -21.31 4.90
C ARG A 1 -12.67 -21.16 6.40
N LYS A 2 -12.20 -22.13 7.22
CA LYS A 2 -12.31 -22.04 8.68
C LYS A 2 -11.37 -20.94 9.18
N MET A 3 -11.90 -20.01 9.98
CA MET A 3 -11.13 -18.98 10.67
C MET A 3 -10.48 -19.56 11.93
N CYS A 4 -9.50 -20.46 11.79
CA CYS A 4 -8.83 -21.11 12.91
C CYS A 4 -7.44 -21.56 12.48
N PHE A 5 -6.56 -21.76 13.45
CA PHE A 5 -5.28 -22.43 13.22
C PHE A 5 -5.48 -23.89 12.81
N GLU A 6 -4.71 -24.38 11.85
CA GLU A 6 -4.64 -25.80 11.49
C GLU A 6 -3.77 -26.54 12.52
N LYS A 7 -4.30 -26.73 13.73
CA LYS A 7 -3.57 -27.21 14.91
C LYS A 7 -2.90 -28.57 14.66
N GLU A 8 -3.54 -29.48 13.91
CA GLU A 8 -2.98 -30.80 13.57
C GLU A 8 -1.68 -30.64 12.75
N LYS A 9 -1.73 -29.88 11.67
CA LYS A 9 -0.53 -29.64 10.83
C LYS A 9 0.58 -28.92 11.56
N LEU A 10 0.23 -27.96 12.43
CA LEU A 10 1.22 -27.22 13.22
C LEU A 10 1.89 -28.15 14.25
N ALA A 11 1.12 -29.07 14.87
CA ALA A 11 1.67 -30.07 15.76
C ALA A 11 2.62 -31.04 15.02
N GLU A 12 2.26 -31.50 13.81
CA GLU A 12 3.13 -32.31 12.96
C GLU A 12 4.45 -31.61 12.61
N MET A 13 4.44 -30.26 12.50
CA MET A 13 5.63 -29.44 12.29
C MET A 13 6.43 -29.16 13.59
N GLY A 14 6.00 -29.73 14.74
CA GLY A 14 6.66 -29.55 16.03
C GLY A 14 6.27 -28.28 16.79
N VAL A 15 5.21 -27.59 16.38
CA VAL A 15 4.70 -26.41 17.11
C VAL A 15 3.83 -26.88 18.26
N ASP A 16 4.10 -26.43 19.48
CA ASP A 16 3.20 -26.64 20.61
C ASP A 16 1.93 -25.81 20.42
N VAL A 17 0.82 -26.48 20.09
CA VAL A 17 -0.46 -25.83 19.81
C VAL A 17 -1.07 -25.11 21.02
N ASN A 18 -0.60 -25.39 22.24
CA ASN A 18 -1.03 -24.69 23.44
C ASN A 18 -0.49 -23.25 23.52
N TRP A 19 0.53 -22.92 22.73
CA TRP A 19 1.04 -21.54 22.62
C TRP A 19 0.20 -20.67 21.70
N LEU A 20 -0.69 -21.27 20.90
CA LEU A 20 -1.50 -20.51 19.96
C LEU A 20 -2.67 -19.86 20.71
N PRO A 21 -2.89 -18.54 20.48
CA PRO A 21 -4.06 -17.86 21.03
C PRO A 21 -5.34 -18.39 20.37
N ASP A 22 -6.47 -18.16 21.02
CA ASP A 22 -7.75 -18.36 20.39
C ASP A 22 -7.99 -17.35 19.26
N VAL A 23 -8.69 -17.77 18.20
CA VAL A 23 -9.06 -16.90 17.08
C VAL A 23 -10.53 -16.51 17.23
N CYS A 24 -10.78 -15.22 17.36
CA CYS A 24 -12.12 -14.64 17.39
C CYS A 24 -12.47 -14.06 16.01
N THR A 25 -13.69 -14.21 15.59
CA THR A 25 -14.22 -13.62 14.34
C THR A 25 -14.88 -12.26 14.57
N GLU A 26 -15.20 -11.96 15.83
CA GLU A 26 -15.84 -10.73 16.27
C GLU A 26 -14.99 -10.05 17.35
N ILE A 27 -15.30 -8.80 17.62
CA ILE A 27 -14.66 -8.06 18.70
C ILE A 27 -15.27 -8.50 20.03
N GLU A 28 -14.49 -9.16 20.87
CA GLU A 28 -14.90 -9.64 22.19
C GLU A 28 -14.21 -8.88 23.29
N LYS A 29 -14.91 -8.68 24.43
CA LYS A 29 -14.32 -8.12 25.63
C LYS A 29 -13.54 -9.19 26.38
N LEU A 30 -12.24 -8.98 26.54
CA LEU A 30 -11.35 -9.86 27.31
C LEU A 30 -11.24 -9.45 28.78
N GLY A 31 -11.58 -8.19 29.11
CA GLY A 31 -11.48 -7.69 30.47
C GLY A 31 -11.46 -6.17 30.55
N THR A 32 -10.89 -5.69 31.65
CA THR A 32 -10.73 -4.25 31.90
C THR A 32 -9.34 -3.99 32.48
N TYR A 33 -8.66 -2.99 31.97
CA TYR A 33 -7.38 -2.52 32.49
C TYR A 33 -7.44 -1.03 32.79
N ARG A 34 -7.16 -0.64 34.02
CA ARG A 34 -7.24 0.77 34.50
C ARG A 34 -8.54 1.47 34.11
N GLY A 35 -9.68 0.78 34.28
CA GLY A 35 -11.01 1.30 33.94
C GLY A 35 -11.35 1.35 32.44
N ARG A 36 -10.47 0.87 31.54
CA ARG A 36 -10.69 0.82 30.11
C ARG A 36 -10.98 -0.60 29.66
N THR A 37 -11.90 -0.75 28.72
CA THR A 37 -12.23 -2.03 28.09
C THR A 37 -11.01 -2.54 27.29
N VAL A 38 -10.66 -3.81 27.49
CA VAL A 38 -9.69 -4.54 26.69
C VAL A 38 -10.45 -5.51 25.81
N THR A 39 -10.22 -5.46 24.50
CA THR A 39 -10.87 -6.31 23.52
C THR A 39 -9.86 -7.25 22.85
N THR A 40 -10.37 -8.19 22.07
CA THR A 40 -9.54 -9.05 21.20
C THR A 40 -8.63 -8.20 20.32
N ALA A 41 -7.41 -8.71 20.07
CA ALA A 41 -6.43 -8.05 19.24
C ALA A 41 -6.88 -8.04 17.76
N ILE A 42 -6.55 -6.96 17.05
CA ILE A 42 -6.71 -6.85 15.61
C ILE A 42 -5.32 -6.79 14.96
N GLY A 43 -5.16 -7.36 13.77
CA GLY A 43 -3.89 -7.27 13.03
C GLY A 43 -3.58 -5.83 12.60
N ASP A 44 -2.31 -5.50 12.49
CA ASP A 44 -1.81 -4.15 12.17
C ASP A 44 -2.37 -3.61 10.83
N ASN A 45 -2.44 -4.46 9.82
CA ASN A 45 -2.98 -4.07 8.49
C ASN A 45 -4.50 -3.81 8.53
N GLN A 46 -5.25 -4.64 9.25
CA GLN A 46 -6.68 -4.45 9.46
C GLN A 46 -6.94 -3.18 10.29
N ALA A 47 -6.12 -2.97 11.33
CA ALA A 47 -6.19 -1.76 12.13
C ALA A 47 -5.85 -0.51 11.28
N SER A 48 -4.78 -0.55 10.47
CA SER A 48 -4.42 0.56 9.58
C SER A 48 -5.55 0.88 8.60
N PHE A 49 -6.18 -0.13 8.03
CA PHE A 49 -7.32 0.08 7.13
C PHE A 49 -8.50 0.73 7.88
N LEU A 50 -8.87 0.20 9.05
CA LEU A 50 -9.94 0.73 9.88
C LEU A 50 -9.67 2.18 10.30
N GLY A 51 -8.44 2.50 10.71
CA GLY A 51 -8.05 3.83 11.16
C GLY A 51 -7.98 4.87 10.03
N ALA A 52 -7.65 4.45 8.81
CA ALA A 52 -7.56 5.34 7.64
C ALA A 52 -8.90 5.47 6.90
N ALA A 53 -9.60 4.36 6.70
CA ALA A 53 -10.75 4.25 5.79
C ALA A 53 -12.07 3.93 6.49
N GLY A 54 -12.05 3.61 7.80
CA GLY A 54 -13.23 3.08 8.47
C GLY A 54 -13.59 1.65 8.02
N ASP A 55 -14.84 1.24 8.22
CA ASP A 55 -15.38 -0.05 7.77
C ASP A 55 -16.17 0.11 6.44
N GLU A 56 -15.65 0.96 5.54
CA GLU A 56 -16.30 1.26 4.27
C GLU A 56 -15.85 0.31 3.16
N GLU A 57 -16.82 -0.41 2.58
CA GLU A 57 -16.60 -1.19 1.36
C GLU A 57 -16.38 -0.28 0.15
N ASN A 58 -15.67 -0.81 -0.86
CA ASN A 58 -15.31 -0.05 -2.07
C ASN A 58 -14.37 1.15 -1.84
N THR A 59 -13.76 1.24 -0.65
CA THR A 59 -12.66 2.15 -0.38
C THR A 59 -11.33 1.42 -0.57
N LEU A 60 -10.43 2.00 -1.35
CA LEU A 60 -9.07 1.52 -1.53
C LEU A 60 -8.12 2.32 -0.64
N LEU A 61 -7.43 1.66 0.26
CA LEU A 61 -6.30 2.24 0.97
C LEU A 61 -5.02 2.02 0.15
N VAL A 62 -4.34 3.09 -0.18
CA VAL A 62 -3.03 3.09 -0.83
C VAL A 62 -2.00 3.57 0.18
N ASN A 63 -1.11 2.69 0.60
CA ASN A 63 -0.01 3.04 1.49
C ASN A 63 1.31 3.07 0.71
N MET A 64 2.07 4.17 0.85
CA MET A 64 3.39 4.33 0.23
C MET A 64 4.42 4.71 1.29
N GLY A 65 5.09 3.70 1.80
CA GLY A 65 6.30 3.80 2.62
C GLY A 65 7.54 3.41 1.82
N THR A 66 8.47 2.69 2.43
CA THR A 66 9.61 2.05 1.73
C THR A 66 9.11 1.06 0.66
N GLY A 67 8.17 0.21 1.02
CA GLY A 67 7.34 -0.56 0.08
C GLY A 67 6.06 0.18 -0.28
N GLY A 68 5.30 -0.38 -1.22
CA GLY A 68 3.95 0.06 -1.55
C GLY A 68 2.93 -1.00 -1.17
N GLN A 69 1.71 -0.61 -0.81
CA GLN A 69 0.63 -1.56 -0.53
C GLN A 69 -0.70 -0.97 -0.94
N ILE A 70 -1.57 -1.81 -1.47
CA ILE A 70 -2.99 -1.52 -1.58
C ILE A 70 -3.78 -2.46 -0.69
N SER A 71 -4.91 -1.99 -0.18
CA SER A 71 -5.84 -2.81 0.59
C SER A 71 -7.28 -2.39 0.29
N VAL A 72 -8.19 -3.37 0.21
CA VAL A 72 -9.63 -3.14 0.04
C VAL A 72 -10.41 -4.15 0.85
N LEU A 73 -11.50 -3.70 1.48
CA LEU A 73 -12.39 -4.57 2.25
C LEU A 73 -13.34 -5.30 1.29
N SER A 74 -13.54 -6.61 1.52
CA SER A 74 -14.36 -7.50 0.68
C SER A 74 -15.16 -8.47 1.52
N GLY A 75 -16.42 -8.66 1.18
CA GLY A 75 -17.23 -9.77 1.70
C GLY A 75 -16.86 -11.15 1.08
N GLN A 76 -16.03 -11.16 0.03
CA GLN A 76 -15.63 -12.39 -0.67
C GLN A 76 -14.15 -12.67 -0.44
N TYR A 77 -13.83 -13.94 -0.21
CA TYR A 77 -12.46 -14.42 -0.19
C TYR A 77 -11.87 -14.41 -1.60
N PHE A 78 -10.72 -13.78 -1.75
CA PHE A 78 -9.89 -13.87 -2.96
C PHE A 78 -8.42 -13.84 -2.58
N ALA A 79 -7.63 -14.78 -3.12
CA ALA A 79 -6.17 -14.80 -2.97
C ALA A 79 -5.55 -15.41 -4.23
N GLY A 80 -4.39 -14.90 -4.62
CA GLY A 80 -3.65 -15.34 -5.81
C GLY A 80 -2.97 -14.16 -6.50
N ASP A 81 -1.99 -14.46 -7.35
CA ASP A 81 -1.24 -13.45 -8.12
C ASP A 81 -0.69 -12.29 -7.27
N GLY A 82 -0.14 -12.62 -6.09
CA GLY A 82 0.42 -11.63 -5.16
C GLY A 82 -0.59 -10.93 -4.26
N ILE A 83 -1.87 -11.29 -4.35
CA ILE A 83 -2.93 -10.79 -3.46
C ILE A 83 -3.16 -11.78 -2.32
N GLU A 84 -3.12 -11.26 -1.11
CA GLU A 84 -3.43 -11.96 0.14
C GLU A 84 -4.84 -11.61 0.61
N ALA A 85 -5.56 -12.59 1.15
CA ALA A 85 -6.82 -12.37 1.85
C ALA A 85 -6.58 -12.54 3.35
N ARG A 86 -6.74 -11.47 4.10
CA ARG A 86 -6.59 -11.45 5.55
C ARG A 86 -7.97 -11.37 6.19
N PRO A 87 -8.29 -12.22 7.17
CA PRO A 87 -9.54 -12.09 7.93
C PRO A 87 -9.68 -10.69 8.51
N SER A 88 -10.89 -10.14 8.44
CA SER A 88 -11.22 -8.82 9.00
C SER A 88 -12.50 -8.94 9.84
N LEU A 89 -12.94 -7.81 10.40
CA LEU A 89 -14.13 -7.76 11.24
C LEU A 89 -15.39 -8.14 10.46
N SER A 90 -16.41 -8.61 11.18
CA SER A 90 -17.74 -8.93 10.63
C SER A 90 -17.73 -9.96 9.48
N GLY A 91 -16.82 -10.94 9.55
CA GLY A 91 -16.70 -11.99 8.55
C GLY A 91 -16.15 -11.53 7.18
N LYS A 92 -15.67 -10.31 7.07
CA LYS A 92 -15.05 -9.76 5.86
C LYS A 92 -13.59 -10.17 5.73
N TYR A 93 -13.01 -9.86 4.57
CA TYR A 93 -11.59 -10.04 4.27
C TYR A 93 -10.97 -8.72 3.86
N LEU A 94 -9.79 -8.44 4.35
CA LEU A 94 -8.93 -7.39 3.81
C LEU A 94 -8.08 -8.01 2.70
N LEU A 95 -8.38 -7.67 1.46
CA LEU A 95 -7.58 -8.07 0.30
C LEU A 95 -6.43 -7.10 0.15
N ALA A 96 -5.20 -7.61 0.18
CA ALA A 96 -4.01 -6.77 0.17
C ALA A 96 -3.01 -7.24 -0.89
N GLY A 97 -2.45 -6.31 -1.64
CA GLY A 97 -1.31 -6.49 -2.51
C GLY A 97 -0.17 -5.59 -2.07
N ALA A 98 1.06 -6.08 -2.07
CA ALA A 98 2.21 -5.32 -1.58
C ALA A 98 3.42 -5.42 -2.52
N SER A 99 4.00 -4.26 -2.83
CA SER A 99 5.26 -4.08 -3.54
C SER A 99 6.43 -4.04 -2.57
N LEU A 100 7.53 -4.68 -2.92
CA LEU A 100 8.76 -4.66 -2.12
C LEU A 100 9.55 -3.35 -2.30
N CYS A 101 9.38 -2.67 -3.43
CA CYS A 101 10.13 -1.48 -3.79
C CYS A 101 9.21 -0.31 -4.15
N GLY A 102 8.42 0.18 -3.18
CA GLY A 102 7.58 1.38 -3.32
C GLY A 102 8.41 2.67 -3.32
N GLY A 103 8.30 3.48 -2.28
CA GLY A 103 9.08 4.71 -2.14
C GLY A 103 10.60 4.51 -2.20
N LYS A 104 11.09 3.29 -1.95
CA LYS A 104 12.50 2.92 -2.14
C LYS A 104 12.96 3.14 -3.58
N ALA A 105 12.12 2.88 -4.60
CA ALA A 105 12.48 3.11 -6.00
C ALA A 105 12.83 4.57 -6.27
N TYR A 106 12.01 5.49 -5.74
CA TYR A 106 12.27 6.93 -5.87
C TYR A 106 13.48 7.39 -5.05
N ALA A 107 13.71 6.78 -3.88
CA ALA A 107 14.90 7.03 -3.07
C ALA A 107 16.19 6.55 -3.77
N LEU A 108 16.16 5.43 -4.48
CA LEU A 108 17.32 4.97 -5.28
C LEU A 108 17.65 5.93 -6.41
N LEU A 109 16.65 6.48 -7.10
CA LEU A 109 16.87 7.51 -8.12
C LEU A 109 17.42 8.81 -7.49
N GLU A 110 16.95 9.20 -6.32
CA GLU A 110 17.48 10.34 -5.58
C GLU A 110 18.95 10.13 -5.22
N GLN A 111 19.31 8.98 -4.69
CA GLN A 111 20.69 8.64 -4.37
C GLN A 111 21.58 8.68 -5.62
N PHE A 112 21.10 8.21 -6.76
CA PHE A 112 21.82 8.30 -8.04
C PHE A 112 22.13 9.76 -8.42
N PHE A 113 21.13 10.63 -8.42
CA PHE A 113 21.34 12.05 -8.74
C PHE A 113 22.20 12.76 -7.69
N ARG A 114 21.96 12.51 -6.41
CA ARG A 114 22.72 13.11 -5.31
C ARG A 114 24.20 12.75 -5.38
N LYS A 115 24.54 11.52 -5.76
CA LYS A 115 25.92 11.09 -5.94
C LYS A 115 26.60 11.90 -7.06
N ILE A 116 25.93 12.12 -8.19
CA ILE A 116 26.48 12.93 -9.30
C ILE A 116 26.70 14.38 -8.85
N VAL A 117 25.74 15.00 -8.16
CA VAL A 117 25.85 16.37 -7.66
C VAL A 117 27.00 16.50 -6.67
N LYS A 118 27.13 15.53 -5.75
CA LYS A 118 28.22 15.50 -4.78
C LYS A 118 29.59 15.43 -5.46
N GLU A 119 29.78 14.56 -6.44
CA GLU A 119 31.04 14.43 -7.18
C GLU A 119 31.35 15.71 -7.98
N ALA A 120 30.35 16.38 -8.56
CA ALA A 120 30.52 17.57 -9.37
C ALA A 120 30.78 18.83 -8.54
N THR A 121 30.19 18.96 -7.36
CA THR A 121 30.17 20.23 -6.58
C THR A 121 30.85 20.12 -5.22
N GLY A 122 31.14 18.92 -4.73
CA GLY A 122 31.58 18.67 -3.36
C GLY A 122 30.48 18.85 -2.30
N GLN A 123 29.25 19.19 -2.69
CA GLN A 123 28.12 19.41 -1.79
C GLN A 123 27.15 18.23 -1.80
N GLU A 124 26.68 17.83 -0.62
CA GLU A 124 25.68 16.80 -0.46
C GLU A 124 24.41 17.39 0.14
N GLN A 125 23.29 17.29 -0.59
CA GLN A 125 21.99 17.75 -0.15
C GLN A 125 20.87 16.87 -0.73
N PRO A 126 19.75 16.70 -0.02
CA PRO A 126 18.59 15.99 -0.55
C PRO A 126 18.01 16.66 -1.79
N LEU A 127 17.70 15.88 -2.82
CA LEU A 127 17.23 16.40 -4.11
C LEU A 127 15.71 16.21 -4.34
N TYR A 128 14.96 15.69 -3.38
CA TYR A 128 13.54 15.39 -3.56
C TYR A 128 12.69 16.55 -4.09
N LYS A 129 12.93 17.79 -3.63
CA LYS A 129 12.21 18.96 -4.14
C LYS A 129 12.53 19.27 -5.60
N VAL A 130 13.79 19.07 -6.00
CA VAL A 130 14.22 19.23 -7.40
C VAL A 130 13.59 18.15 -8.26
N MET A 131 13.64 16.91 -7.81
CA MET A 131 13.05 15.75 -8.49
C MET A 131 11.53 15.86 -8.62
N GLU A 132 10.83 16.40 -7.61
CA GLU A 132 9.40 16.68 -7.68
C GLU A 132 9.08 17.66 -8.83
N LYS A 133 9.83 18.76 -8.93
CA LYS A 133 9.70 19.72 -10.04
C LYS A 133 9.98 19.04 -11.39
N MET A 134 11.04 18.25 -11.50
CA MET A 134 11.37 17.48 -12.69
C MET A 134 10.27 16.49 -13.05
N ALA A 135 9.74 15.73 -12.07
CA ALA A 135 8.65 14.79 -12.30
C ALA A 135 7.38 15.48 -12.83
N ARG A 136 7.07 16.67 -12.35
CA ARG A 136 5.94 17.48 -12.85
C ARG A 136 6.16 17.86 -14.32
N THR A 137 7.34 18.38 -14.65
CA THR A 137 7.70 18.69 -16.05
C THR A 137 7.65 17.43 -16.93
N GLY A 138 8.22 16.31 -16.45
CA GLY A 138 8.17 15.03 -17.17
C GLY A 138 6.73 14.53 -17.40
N ARG A 139 5.83 14.70 -16.42
CA ARG A 139 4.41 14.39 -16.57
C ARG A 139 3.77 15.20 -17.72
N ASP A 140 4.01 16.51 -17.72
CA ASP A 140 3.44 17.41 -18.74
C ASP A 140 3.95 17.02 -20.14
N GLN A 141 5.25 16.82 -20.30
CA GLN A 141 5.86 16.36 -21.56
C GLN A 141 5.32 15.00 -22.02
N ASN A 142 5.14 14.07 -21.09
CA ASN A 142 4.59 12.74 -21.40
C ASN A 142 3.10 12.78 -21.77
N SER A 143 2.35 13.80 -21.35
CA SER A 143 0.93 13.95 -21.75
C SER A 143 0.77 14.14 -23.27
N GLU A 144 1.74 14.76 -23.92
CA GLU A 144 1.74 15.05 -25.35
C GLU A 144 2.31 13.91 -26.22
N ARG A 145 3.00 12.93 -25.59
CA ARG A 145 3.62 11.81 -26.30
C ARG A 145 2.66 10.64 -26.48
N THR A 146 2.82 9.90 -27.58
CA THR A 146 2.15 8.60 -27.77
C THR A 146 2.68 7.57 -26.77
N GLU A 147 1.87 6.57 -26.40
CA GLU A 147 2.25 5.56 -25.40
C GLU A 147 3.54 4.81 -25.75
N SER A 148 3.83 4.59 -27.04
CA SER A 148 5.08 3.93 -27.49
C SER A 148 6.33 4.81 -27.31
N ARG A 149 6.17 6.11 -27.09
CA ARG A 149 7.26 7.08 -26.91
C ARG A 149 7.41 7.53 -25.44
N LYS A 150 6.61 7.01 -24.55
CA LYS A 150 6.74 7.27 -23.12
C LYS A 150 7.73 6.31 -22.50
N ILE A 151 8.64 6.83 -21.67
CA ILE A 151 9.53 5.97 -20.88
C ILE A 151 8.70 5.04 -20.00
N LYS A 152 9.08 3.77 -19.96
CA LYS A 152 8.43 2.77 -19.11
C LYS A 152 9.43 2.26 -18.09
N VAL A 153 9.09 2.40 -16.81
CA VAL A 153 9.90 1.91 -15.70
C VAL A 153 9.13 0.84 -14.94
N GLU A 154 9.75 -0.32 -14.77
CA GLU A 154 9.30 -1.35 -13.84
C GLU A 154 10.14 -1.24 -12.57
N THR A 155 9.48 -0.93 -11.44
CA THR A 155 10.16 -0.61 -10.17
C THR A 155 10.43 -1.82 -9.30
N THR A 156 10.39 -3.03 -9.85
CA THR A 156 10.64 -4.30 -9.15
C THR A 156 12.14 -4.52 -8.86
N PHE A 157 12.84 -3.50 -8.35
CA PHE A 157 14.29 -3.56 -8.10
C PHE A 157 14.71 -4.56 -7.02
N ASP A 158 13.79 -4.92 -6.13
CA ASP A 158 13.97 -5.95 -5.10
C ASP A 158 13.15 -7.22 -5.40
N GLY A 159 12.76 -7.45 -6.64
CA GLY A 159 11.84 -8.52 -7.01
C GLY A 159 10.39 -8.23 -6.64
N THR A 160 9.59 -9.28 -6.62
CA THR A 160 8.21 -9.27 -6.10
C THR A 160 8.04 -10.38 -5.07
N ARG A 161 6.98 -10.35 -4.27
CA ARG A 161 6.67 -11.43 -3.30
C ARG A 161 6.44 -12.78 -3.97
N VAL A 162 5.99 -12.78 -5.24
CA VAL A 162 5.73 -14.00 -6.03
C VAL A 162 6.97 -14.47 -6.77
N ASN A 163 7.78 -13.52 -7.25
CA ASN A 163 9.01 -13.79 -7.96
C ASN A 163 10.16 -12.90 -7.43
N PRO A 164 10.94 -13.39 -6.46
CA PRO A 164 12.08 -12.66 -5.91
C PRO A 164 13.19 -12.33 -6.92
N GLU A 165 13.31 -13.12 -7.98
CA GLU A 165 14.34 -12.95 -9.03
C GLU A 165 13.94 -11.92 -10.10
N LYS A 166 12.72 -11.39 -10.04
CA LYS A 166 12.28 -10.36 -10.98
C LYS A 166 13.07 -9.09 -10.77
N SER A 167 13.73 -8.59 -11.82
CA SER A 167 14.46 -7.32 -11.79
C SER A 167 13.57 -6.15 -12.26
N GLY A 168 13.94 -4.96 -11.86
CA GLY A 168 13.41 -3.74 -12.46
C GLY A 168 13.93 -3.51 -13.86
N SER A 169 13.23 -2.72 -14.66
CA SER A 169 13.63 -2.39 -16.03
C SER A 169 13.27 -0.97 -16.42
N ILE A 170 14.03 -0.41 -17.36
CA ILE A 170 13.73 0.86 -18.01
C ILE A 170 13.71 0.59 -19.52
N THR A 171 12.55 0.80 -20.13
CA THR A 171 12.32 0.49 -21.55
C THR A 171 11.69 1.65 -22.29
N GLN A 172 11.57 1.57 -23.62
CA GLN A 172 11.07 2.65 -24.47
C GLN A 172 11.88 3.94 -24.32
N VAL A 173 13.20 3.79 -24.21
CA VAL A 173 14.14 4.90 -24.09
C VAL A 173 14.52 5.37 -25.49
N TYR A 174 14.36 6.65 -25.74
CA TYR A 174 14.70 7.35 -26.99
C TYR A 174 15.49 8.62 -26.65
N SER A 175 16.15 9.24 -27.64
CA SER A 175 16.92 10.47 -27.42
C SER A 175 16.09 11.63 -26.84
N GLU A 176 14.82 11.69 -27.19
CA GLU A 176 13.92 12.74 -26.74
C GLU A 176 13.34 12.54 -25.33
N ASN A 177 13.47 11.35 -24.74
CA ASN A 177 12.97 11.06 -23.39
C ASN A 177 14.05 10.55 -22.43
N PHE A 178 15.33 10.61 -22.83
CA PHE A 178 16.46 10.30 -21.97
C PHE A 178 16.84 11.53 -21.14
N THR A 179 15.92 11.98 -20.31
CA THR A 179 16.05 13.21 -19.52
C THR A 179 15.78 12.94 -18.03
N PRO A 180 16.37 13.71 -17.10
CA PRO A 180 16.08 13.58 -15.67
C PRO A 180 14.59 13.71 -15.35
N GLU A 181 13.87 14.56 -16.08
CA GLU A 181 12.44 14.79 -15.94
C GLU A 181 11.64 13.52 -16.25
N ASP A 182 11.95 12.86 -17.37
CA ASP A 182 11.32 11.60 -17.77
C ASP A 182 11.65 10.46 -16.81
N PHE A 183 12.88 10.40 -16.29
CA PHE A 183 13.26 9.39 -15.30
C PHE A 183 12.50 9.60 -13.97
N CYS A 184 12.42 10.85 -13.47
CA CYS A 184 11.67 11.16 -12.25
C CYS A 184 10.18 10.78 -12.39
N TYR A 185 9.54 11.19 -13.49
CA TYR A 185 8.16 10.84 -13.77
C TYR A 185 7.99 9.33 -13.99
N GLY A 186 8.86 8.71 -14.77
CA GLY A 186 8.82 7.28 -15.10
C GLY A 186 8.88 6.39 -13.87
N VAL A 187 9.73 6.70 -12.88
CA VAL A 187 9.80 5.94 -11.63
C VAL A 187 8.49 6.11 -10.82
N LEU A 188 7.96 7.33 -10.66
CA LEU A 188 6.69 7.54 -9.96
C LEU A 188 5.54 6.83 -10.66
N LYS A 189 5.49 6.87 -11.99
CA LYS A 189 4.49 6.14 -12.79
C LYS A 189 4.65 4.63 -12.65
N GLY A 190 5.87 4.12 -12.61
CA GLY A 190 6.17 2.70 -12.41
C GLY A 190 5.67 2.18 -11.06
N MET A 191 5.95 2.91 -9.98
CA MET A 191 5.43 2.62 -8.64
C MET A 191 3.90 2.57 -8.62
N SER A 192 3.26 3.54 -9.25
CA SER A 192 1.79 3.61 -9.35
C SER A 192 1.22 2.48 -10.20
N THR A 193 1.90 2.10 -11.30
CA THR A 193 1.49 1.01 -12.20
C THR A 193 1.48 -0.33 -11.50
N GLU A 194 2.47 -0.62 -10.66
CA GLU A 194 2.53 -1.86 -9.89
C GLU A 194 1.33 -1.99 -8.94
N LEU A 195 1.00 -0.92 -8.22
CA LEU A 195 -0.19 -0.89 -7.34
C LEU A 195 -1.50 -1.01 -8.14
N TYR A 196 -1.59 -0.34 -9.27
CA TYR A 196 -2.76 -0.44 -10.13
C TYR A 196 -2.97 -1.85 -10.69
N GLN A 197 -1.91 -2.56 -11.07
CA GLN A 197 -2.00 -3.95 -11.51
C GLN A 197 -2.53 -4.88 -10.41
N MET A 198 -2.09 -4.67 -9.16
CA MET A 198 -2.63 -5.40 -8.00
C MET A 198 -4.14 -5.14 -7.82
N TYR A 199 -4.57 -3.87 -7.93
CA TYR A 199 -6.00 -3.54 -7.88
C TYR A 199 -6.78 -4.21 -9.02
N MET A 200 -6.26 -4.19 -10.25
CA MET A 200 -6.91 -4.87 -11.38
C MET A 200 -7.04 -6.38 -11.17
N THR A 201 -6.07 -7.00 -10.50
CA THR A 201 -6.14 -8.41 -10.11
C THR A 201 -7.27 -8.65 -9.11
N ILE A 202 -7.41 -7.81 -8.08
CA ILE A 202 -8.52 -7.85 -7.12
C ILE A 202 -9.87 -7.64 -7.85
N GLN A 203 -9.95 -6.60 -8.67
CA GLN A 203 -11.17 -6.28 -9.42
C GLN A 203 -11.61 -7.44 -10.32
N LYS A 204 -10.67 -8.04 -11.06
CA LYS A 204 -10.95 -9.20 -11.93
C LYS A 204 -11.45 -10.40 -11.13
N GLY A 205 -10.88 -10.66 -9.95
CA GLY A 205 -11.22 -11.81 -9.12
C GLY A 205 -12.53 -11.65 -8.32
N THR A 206 -12.91 -10.41 -7.98
CA THR A 206 -14.03 -10.14 -7.06
C THR A 206 -15.15 -9.29 -7.65
N GLY A 207 -14.90 -8.56 -8.75
CA GLY A 207 -15.82 -7.57 -9.30
C GLY A 207 -15.87 -6.24 -8.52
N ILE A 208 -15.06 -6.07 -7.45
CA ILE A 208 -15.03 -4.84 -6.65
C ILE A 208 -14.65 -3.65 -7.52
N LYS A 209 -15.47 -2.60 -7.46
CA LYS A 209 -15.19 -1.29 -8.05
C LYS A 209 -15.03 -0.27 -6.94
N ILE A 210 -13.85 0.34 -6.85
CA ILE A 210 -13.60 1.38 -5.86
C ILE A 210 -14.41 2.64 -6.19
N ARG A 211 -14.83 3.34 -5.14
CA ARG A 211 -15.52 4.64 -5.21
C ARG A 211 -14.69 5.75 -4.57
N ARG A 212 -13.79 5.39 -3.66
CA ARG A 212 -12.96 6.30 -2.90
C ARG A 212 -11.57 5.71 -2.73
N MET A 213 -10.55 6.55 -2.75
CA MET A 213 -9.18 6.16 -2.38
C MET A 213 -8.69 7.00 -1.22
N ILE A 214 -8.00 6.34 -0.30
CA ILE A 214 -7.31 6.99 0.81
C ILE A 214 -5.83 6.68 0.70
N GLY A 215 -5.03 7.72 0.73
CA GLY A 215 -3.57 7.64 0.69
C GLY A 215 -2.99 7.73 2.09
N SER A 216 -2.04 6.85 2.42
CA SER A 216 -1.28 6.91 3.66
C SER A 216 0.22 6.72 3.41
N GLY A 217 1.00 7.01 4.43
CA GLY A 217 2.46 6.89 4.37
C GLY A 217 3.17 8.12 3.82
N ASN A 218 4.43 8.25 4.25
CA ASN A 218 5.27 9.42 3.94
C ASN A 218 5.53 9.63 2.44
N GLY A 219 5.51 8.56 1.64
CA GLY A 219 5.70 8.64 0.19
C GLY A 219 4.61 9.46 -0.49
N LEU A 220 3.36 9.33 -0.05
CA LEU A 220 2.23 10.13 -0.57
C LEU A 220 2.19 11.51 0.07
N ARG A 221 2.30 11.59 1.41
CA ARG A 221 2.25 12.88 2.14
C ARG A 221 3.29 13.88 1.66
N LYS A 222 4.46 13.42 1.20
CA LYS A 222 5.59 14.26 0.78
C LYS A 222 5.74 14.40 -0.74
N ASN A 223 4.89 13.77 -1.54
CA ASN A 223 4.99 13.80 -3.00
C ASN A 223 3.62 14.00 -3.67
N PRO A 224 3.18 15.27 -3.82
CA PRO A 224 1.91 15.59 -4.50
C PRO A 224 1.82 15.05 -5.93
N VAL A 225 2.95 15.02 -6.67
CA VAL A 225 2.97 14.50 -8.05
C VAL A 225 2.64 13.00 -8.08
N LEU A 226 3.11 12.23 -7.08
CA LEU A 226 2.75 10.83 -6.96
C LEU A 226 1.24 10.65 -6.70
N CYS A 227 0.66 11.50 -5.83
CA CYS A 227 -0.78 11.50 -5.57
C CYS A 227 -1.59 11.77 -6.86
N GLU A 228 -1.18 12.77 -7.63
CA GLU A 228 -1.80 13.11 -8.91
C GLU A 228 -1.71 11.95 -9.93
N ILE A 229 -0.54 11.29 -10.04
CA ILE A 229 -0.34 10.16 -10.94
C ILE A 229 -1.25 8.97 -10.54
N ILE A 230 -1.37 8.68 -9.25
CA ILE A 230 -2.24 7.61 -8.74
C ILE A 230 -3.70 7.97 -9.02
N ALA A 231 -4.14 9.18 -8.71
CA ALA A 231 -5.51 9.62 -8.94
C ALA A 231 -5.91 9.50 -10.44
N ASP A 232 -5.04 9.95 -11.35
CA ASP A 232 -5.24 9.84 -12.79
C ASP A 232 -5.32 8.37 -13.26
N MET A 233 -4.43 7.52 -12.74
CA MET A 233 -4.34 6.11 -13.16
C MET A 233 -5.55 5.29 -12.69
N PHE A 234 -6.00 5.52 -11.46
CA PHE A 234 -7.16 4.82 -10.89
C PHE A 234 -8.49 5.48 -11.26
N LYS A 235 -8.46 6.67 -11.85
CA LYS A 235 -9.64 7.49 -12.19
C LYS A 235 -10.55 7.74 -10.99
N ALA A 236 -9.95 8.03 -9.85
CA ALA A 236 -10.63 8.31 -8.60
C ALA A 236 -9.84 9.35 -7.79
N GLU A 237 -10.53 10.15 -6.99
CA GLU A 237 -9.89 11.09 -6.06
C GLU A 237 -9.12 10.35 -4.98
N LEU A 238 -7.95 10.87 -4.63
CA LEU A 238 -7.09 10.35 -3.58
C LEU A 238 -7.04 11.35 -2.43
N ASP A 239 -7.76 11.06 -1.36
CA ASP A 239 -7.68 11.79 -0.10
C ASP A 239 -6.52 11.26 0.74
N LEU A 240 -5.78 12.13 1.42
CA LEU A 240 -4.80 11.67 2.40
C LEU A 240 -5.46 11.36 3.73
N ALA A 241 -5.06 10.26 4.38
CA ALA A 241 -5.55 9.90 5.71
C ALA A 241 -5.29 11.05 6.71
N GLU A 242 -6.31 11.36 7.51
CA GLU A 242 -6.24 12.47 8.49
C GLU A 242 -5.24 12.20 9.60
N CYS A 243 -5.16 10.94 10.07
CA CYS A 243 -4.21 10.54 11.11
C CYS A 243 -2.90 10.02 10.53
N GLU A 244 -1.81 10.22 11.26
CA GLU A 244 -0.48 9.70 10.89
C GLU A 244 -0.26 8.28 11.41
N GLU A 245 -0.94 7.90 12.51
CA GLU A 245 -0.82 6.62 13.19
C GLU A 245 -2.09 5.77 12.97
N GLU A 246 -2.32 5.40 11.70
CA GLU A 246 -3.54 4.72 11.28
C GLU A 246 -3.77 3.40 12.04
N ALA A 247 -2.71 2.62 12.30
CA ALA A 247 -2.83 1.35 13.01
C ALA A 247 -3.26 1.53 14.46
N ALA A 248 -2.68 2.51 15.17
CA ALA A 248 -3.05 2.81 16.54
C ALA A 248 -4.48 3.36 16.63
N THR A 249 -4.85 4.24 15.71
CA THR A 249 -6.21 4.79 15.59
C THR A 249 -7.22 3.68 15.34
N GLY A 250 -6.97 2.79 14.40
CA GLY A 250 -7.87 1.68 14.08
C GLY A 250 -7.99 0.66 15.21
N ALA A 251 -6.91 0.37 15.94
CA ALA A 251 -6.97 -0.46 17.13
C ALA A 251 -7.86 0.17 18.23
N ALA A 252 -7.78 1.48 18.44
CA ALA A 252 -8.67 2.21 19.37
C ALA A 252 -10.11 2.22 18.87
N MET A 253 -10.35 2.43 17.58
CA MET A 253 -11.69 2.36 16.97
C MET A 253 -12.31 0.98 17.11
N SER A 254 -11.56 -0.10 16.88
CA SER A 254 -12.00 -1.48 17.08
C SER A 254 -12.54 -1.70 18.50
N SER A 255 -11.79 -1.25 19.52
CA SER A 255 -12.24 -1.33 20.92
C SER A 255 -13.49 -0.47 21.21
N SER A 256 -13.60 0.69 20.56
CA SER A 256 -14.75 1.58 20.71
C SER A 256 -16.01 1.00 20.04
N MET A 257 -15.89 0.31 18.93
CA MET A 257 -16.99 -0.41 18.25
C MET A 257 -17.63 -1.44 19.16
N TYR A 258 -16.85 -2.17 19.97
CA TYR A 258 -17.39 -3.10 20.95
C TYR A 258 -18.34 -2.39 21.92
N ASN A 259 -17.93 -1.24 22.47
CA ASN A 259 -18.74 -0.49 23.42
C ASN A 259 -20.03 0.03 22.78
N TYR A 260 -19.97 0.49 21.53
CA TYR A 260 -21.14 0.97 20.78
C TYR A 260 -22.14 -0.15 20.50
N ILE A 261 -21.68 -1.33 20.03
CA ILE A 261 -22.52 -2.48 19.73
C ILE A 261 -23.22 -3.02 20.98
N ASN A 262 -22.54 -2.99 22.13
CA ASN A 262 -22.99 -3.59 23.38
C ASN A 262 -23.54 -2.55 24.40
N SER A 263 -23.72 -1.29 23.99
CA SER A 263 -24.39 -0.30 24.83
C SER A 263 -25.89 -0.59 24.94
N PRO A 264 -26.47 -0.60 26.14
CA PRO A 264 -27.94 -0.68 26.28
C PRO A 264 -28.58 0.50 25.52
N ARG A 265 -29.49 0.19 24.63
CA ARG A 265 -30.34 1.18 23.94
C ARG A 265 -31.42 1.69 24.88
#